data_50cbae745fd75b6fcc403c99f7939c89
#
_entry.id   50cbae745fd75b6fcc403c99f7939c89
#
_cell.length_a   1.000
_cell.length_b   1.000
_cell.length_c   1.000
_cell.angle_alpha   90.00
_cell.angle_beta   90.00
_cell.angle_gamma   90.00
#
_symmetry.space_group_name_H-M   'P 1'
#
loop_
_entity.id
_entity.type
_entity.pdbx_description
1 polymer ?
#
loop_
_entity_poly.entity_id
_entity_poly.type
_entity_poly.pdbx_seq_one_letter_code
_entity_poly.pdbx_strand_id
1 'polypeptide(L)'
;RIYEGRILNLRVDEVTMPSGRTAEREVVEHRSAVGILALTGRDSVLLARQYRYAVGEETLEVCAGLIEPGEDPRVAAERELQEELGVKPGRLQEVGGFFSSPGFCTEYLTLFLADDLQNSRLPQDEDENVSALEVPYGDVPGMMADGAFRDSKTFAALAWLMAREGIPPRV
;
A
#
# COMPACT_ATOMS: atom_id res chain seq x y z
N ARG A 1 -21.23 2.11 -17.66
CA ARG A 1 -20.67 2.83 -16.50
C ARG A 1 -21.82 3.34 -15.63
N ILE A 2 -21.71 3.18 -14.29
CA ILE A 2 -22.78 3.54 -13.33
C ILE A 2 -22.36 4.79 -12.54
N TYR A 3 -21.06 4.94 -12.25
CA TYR A 3 -20.51 6.06 -11.50
C TYR A 3 -19.13 6.43 -12.04
N GLU A 4 -18.85 7.73 -12.12
CA GLU A 4 -17.55 8.31 -12.41
C GLU A 4 -17.16 9.27 -11.29
N GLY A 5 -16.11 8.91 -10.55
CA GLY A 5 -15.60 9.69 -9.43
C GLY A 5 -14.17 10.17 -9.64
N ARG A 6 -13.66 10.91 -8.65
CA ARG A 6 -12.27 11.40 -8.65
C ARG A 6 -11.26 10.25 -8.45
N ILE A 7 -11.60 9.29 -7.57
CA ILE A 7 -10.70 8.20 -7.16
C ILE A 7 -11.01 6.92 -7.94
N LEU A 8 -12.30 6.60 -8.10
CA LEU A 8 -12.74 5.35 -8.70
C LEU A 8 -13.93 5.56 -9.66
N ASN A 9 -14.09 4.60 -10.57
CA ASN A 9 -15.29 4.47 -11.38
C ASN A 9 -15.95 3.12 -11.10
N LEU A 10 -17.28 3.05 -11.28
CA LEU A 10 -18.03 1.80 -11.20
C LEU A 10 -18.66 1.50 -12.55
N ARG A 11 -18.45 0.28 -13.04
CA ARG A 11 -19.15 -0.22 -14.24
C ARG A 11 -19.73 -1.61 -13.98
N VAL A 12 -20.74 -1.95 -14.76
CA VAL A 12 -21.27 -3.32 -14.87
C VAL A 12 -21.07 -3.78 -16.31
N ASP A 13 -20.46 -4.94 -16.44
CA ASP A 13 -20.19 -5.57 -17.73
C ASP A 13 -21.03 -6.83 -17.87
N GLU A 14 -21.64 -7.01 -19.02
CA GLU A 14 -22.19 -8.32 -19.41
C GLU A 14 -21.08 -9.16 -20.01
N VAL A 15 -20.87 -10.35 -19.47
CA VAL A 15 -19.84 -11.29 -19.91
C VAL A 15 -20.46 -12.62 -20.31
N THR A 16 -19.95 -13.23 -21.40
CA THR A 16 -20.32 -14.58 -21.80
C THR A 16 -19.44 -15.59 -21.08
N MET A 17 -20.05 -16.44 -20.28
CA MET A 17 -19.37 -17.51 -19.57
C MET A 17 -18.97 -18.66 -20.51
N PRO A 18 -17.98 -19.50 -20.15
CA PRO A 18 -17.62 -20.68 -20.94
C PRO A 18 -18.78 -21.65 -21.23
N SER A 19 -19.83 -21.61 -20.40
CA SER A 19 -21.07 -22.37 -20.58
C SER A 19 -22.01 -21.78 -21.64
N GLY A 20 -21.68 -20.64 -22.23
CA GLY A 20 -22.55 -19.89 -23.16
C GLY A 20 -23.61 -19.02 -22.48
N ARG A 21 -23.72 -19.04 -21.16
CA ARG A 21 -24.64 -18.17 -20.42
C ARG A 21 -24.05 -16.78 -20.23
N THR A 22 -24.87 -15.75 -20.25
CA THR A 22 -24.48 -14.39 -19.86
C THR A 22 -24.56 -14.22 -18.36
N ALA A 23 -23.68 -13.37 -17.82
CA ALA A 23 -23.65 -12.95 -16.43
C ALA A 23 -23.13 -11.53 -16.33
N GLU A 24 -23.61 -10.77 -15.35
CA GLU A 24 -23.09 -9.46 -15.05
C GLU A 24 -21.87 -9.52 -14.13
N ARG A 25 -20.97 -8.54 -14.29
CA ARG A 25 -19.80 -8.33 -13.44
C ARG A 25 -19.73 -6.87 -13.05
N GLU A 26 -19.74 -6.62 -11.75
CA GLU A 26 -19.47 -5.30 -11.16
C GLU A 26 -17.96 -5.10 -11.08
N VAL A 27 -17.47 -3.99 -11.60
CA VAL A 27 -16.04 -3.67 -11.63
C VAL A 27 -15.81 -2.26 -11.10
N VAL A 28 -15.00 -2.18 -10.06
CA VAL A 28 -14.42 -0.93 -9.57
C VAL A 28 -13.12 -0.69 -10.35
N GLU A 29 -13.12 0.35 -11.20
CA GLU A 29 -11.91 0.81 -11.88
C GLU A 29 -11.18 1.79 -10.96
N HIS A 30 -9.98 1.43 -10.55
CA HIS A 30 -9.14 2.22 -9.67
C HIS A 30 -7.74 2.37 -10.29
N ARG A 31 -7.09 3.51 -10.04
CA ARG A 31 -5.70 3.71 -10.46
C ARG A 31 -4.77 2.74 -9.73
N SER A 32 -3.65 2.41 -10.37
CA SER A 32 -2.58 1.68 -9.71
C SER A 32 -1.92 2.54 -8.62
N ALA A 33 -1.33 1.87 -7.66
CA ALA A 33 -0.69 2.50 -6.52
C ALA A 33 0.69 1.89 -6.25
N VAL A 34 1.45 2.54 -5.40
CA VAL A 34 2.68 2.02 -4.82
C VAL A 34 2.48 1.74 -3.34
N GLY A 35 3.14 0.70 -2.83
CA GLY A 35 3.29 0.45 -1.41
C GLY A 35 4.78 0.38 -1.09
N ILE A 36 5.24 1.02 -0.02
CA ILE A 36 6.66 1.14 0.26
C ILE A 36 6.95 0.65 1.68
N LEU A 37 7.73 -0.42 1.77
CA LEU A 37 8.30 -0.89 3.02
C LEU A 37 9.59 -0.12 3.28
N ALA A 38 9.53 0.87 4.16
CA ALA A 38 10.64 1.77 4.50
C ALA A 38 11.39 1.23 5.71
N LEU A 39 12.68 0.91 5.55
CA LEU A 39 13.53 0.37 6.61
C LEU A 39 14.37 1.47 7.25
N THR A 40 14.28 1.60 8.58
CA THR A 40 15.15 2.47 9.36
C THR A 40 16.25 1.64 10.01
N GLY A 41 17.50 1.92 9.64
CA GLY A 41 18.64 1.15 10.15
C GLY A 41 18.58 -0.31 9.69
N ARG A 42 18.90 -1.26 10.64
CA ARG A 42 18.97 -2.70 10.33
C ARG A 42 17.81 -3.52 10.88
N ASP A 43 16.96 -2.95 11.71
CA ASP A 43 16.06 -3.68 12.58
C ASP A 43 14.68 -3.05 12.81
N SER A 44 14.33 -1.98 12.09
CA SER A 44 13.04 -1.31 12.22
C SER A 44 12.41 -0.95 10.89
N VAL A 45 11.08 -0.85 10.85
CA VAL A 45 10.29 -0.31 9.74
C VAL A 45 9.69 1.02 10.13
N LEU A 46 9.61 1.94 9.18
CA LEU A 46 8.88 3.19 9.31
C LEU A 46 7.50 3.01 8.67
N LEU A 47 6.46 3.20 9.46
CA LEU A 47 5.07 3.04 9.07
C LEU A 47 4.33 4.37 9.11
N ALA A 48 3.26 4.48 8.33
CA ALA A 48 2.33 5.59 8.30
C ALA A 48 1.12 5.29 9.21
N ARG A 49 0.78 6.22 10.10
CA ARG A 49 -0.48 6.19 10.85
C ARG A 49 -1.39 7.25 10.27
N GLN A 50 -2.60 6.87 9.88
CA GLN A 50 -3.58 7.79 9.29
C GLN A 50 -5.01 7.34 9.55
N TYR A 51 -5.93 8.31 9.54
CA TYR A 51 -7.36 8.03 9.61
C TYR A 51 -7.91 7.66 8.24
N ARG A 52 -8.56 6.50 8.15
CA ARG A 52 -9.21 6.03 6.92
C ARG A 52 -10.72 6.20 7.02
N TYR A 53 -11.24 7.25 6.41
CA TYR A 53 -12.67 7.59 6.45
C TYR A 53 -13.59 6.43 6.05
N ALA A 54 -13.21 5.64 5.04
CA ALA A 54 -14.01 4.54 4.52
C ALA A 54 -14.26 3.43 5.56
N VAL A 55 -13.32 3.23 6.49
CA VAL A 55 -13.45 2.23 7.57
C VAL A 55 -13.71 2.87 8.93
N GLY A 56 -13.64 4.20 9.04
CA GLY A 56 -14.00 4.96 10.23
C GLY A 56 -12.99 4.87 11.38
N GLU A 57 -11.73 4.49 11.11
CA GLU A 57 -10.71 4.29 12.13
C GLU A 57 -9.31 4.73 11.68
N GLU A 58 -8.41 4.91 12.64
CA GLU A 58 -6.98 5.04 12.36
C GLU A 58 -6.39 3.66 12.02
N THR A 59 -5.53 3.64 11.00
CA THR A 59 -4.81 2.46 10.57
C THR A 59 -3.30 2.71 10.62
N LEU A 60 -2.56 1.64 10.86
CA LEU A 60 -1.10 1.63 10.80
C LEU A 60 -0.69 0.85 9.54
N GLU A 61 -0.04 1.54 8.61
CA GLU A 61 0.16 1.07 7.25
C GLU A 61 1.61 1.25 6.79
N VAL A 62 2.03 0.49 5.79
CA VAL A 62 3.19 0.91 4.98
C VAL A 62 2.83 2.15 4.18
N CYS A 63 3.81 3.04 3.94
CA CYS A 63 3.64 4.21 3.07
C CYS A 63 3.07 3.78 1.72
N ALA A 64 2.09 4.51 1.21
CA ALA A 64 1.43 4.14 -0.05
C ALA A 64 0.67 5.30 -0.67
N GLY A 65 0.71 5.41 -1.99
CA GLY A 65 -0.07 6.40 -2.70
C GLY A 65 -0.33 6.04 -4.16
N LEU A 66 -1.13 6.85 -4.80
CA LEU A 66 -1.55 6.64 -6.19
C LEU A 66 -0.43 7.02 -7.16
N ILE A 67 -0.29 6.23 -8.21
CA ILE A 67 0.55 6.59 -9.35
C ILE A 67 -0.21 7.59 -10.21
N GLU A 68 0.37 8.77 -10.44
CA GLU A 68 -0.21 9.78 -11.29
C GLU A 68 -0.17 9.37 -12.78
N PRO A 69 -1.07 9.90 -13.63
CA PRO A 69 -1.10 9.57 -15.05
C PRO A 69 0.25 9.84 -15.74
N GLY A 70 0.91 8.76 -16.21
CA GLY A 70 2.22 8.83 -16.86
C GLY A 70 3.42 8.88 -15.90
N GLU A 71 3.19 8.83 -14.60
CA GLU A 71 4.25 8.77 -13.60
C GLU A 71 4.88 7.35 -13.55
N ASP A 72 6.19 7.30 -13.42
CA ASP A 72 6.89 6.04 -13.17
C ASP A 72 6.63 5.58 -11.72
N PRO A 73 6.32 4.28 -11.47
CA PRO A 73 6.06 3.79 -10.11
C PRO A 73 7.18 4.08 -9.11
N ARG A 74 8.44 4.10 -9.54
CA ARG A 74 9.58 4.43 -8.69
C ARG A 74 9.56 5.91 -8.27
N VAL A 75 9.18 6.80 -9.19
CA VAL A 75 9.06 8.23 -8.91
C VAL A 75 7.91 8.47 -7.92
N ALA A 76 6.77 7.81 -8.14
CA ALA A 76 5.65 7.84 -7.19
C ALA A 76 6.08 7.38 -5.80
N ALA A 77 6.81 6.26 -5.69
CA ALA A 77 7.27 5.75 -4.40
C ALA A 77 8.22 6.71 -3.67
N GLU A 78 9.13 7.38 -4.39
CA GLU A 78 10.02 8.40 -3.79
C GLU A 78 9.22 9.63 -3.33
N ARG A 79 8.24 10.09 -4.10
CA ARG A 79 7.36 11.21 -3.77
C ARG A 79 6.55 10.91 -2.51
N GLU A 80 5.84 9.79 -2.46
CA GLU A 80 5.00 9.39 -1.33
C GLU A 80 5.81 9.25 -0.02
N LEU A 81 7.02 8.68 -0.08
CA LEU A 81 7.90 8.62 1.10
C LEU A 81 8.24 10.01 1.65
N GLN A 82 8.43 10.99 0.76
CA GLN A 82 8.76 12.36 1.17
C GLN A 82 7.52 13.11 1.71
N GLU A 83 6.35 12.89 1.13
CA GLU A 83 5.08 13.49 1.54
C GLU A 83 4.59 12.91 2.86
N GLU A 84 4.43 11.59 2.95
CA GLU A 84 3.87 10.93 4.13
C GLU A 84 4.86 10.80 5.29
N LEU A 85 6.09 10.32 5.01
CA LEU A 85 7.05 9.96 6.06
C LEU A 85 8.19 10.97 6.23
N GLY A 86 8.34 11.93 5.30
CA GLY A 86 9.39 12.96 5.35
C GLY A 86 10.79 12.43 5.10
N VAL A 87 10.91 11.34 4.34
CA VAL A 87 12.19 10.69 4.04
C VAL A 87 12.35 10.42 2.54
N LYS A 88 13.59 10.44 2.07
CA LYS A 88 13.98 10.01 0.73
C LYS A 88 14.89 8.79 0.82
N PRO A 89 14.68 7.73 0.02
CA PRO A 89 15.51 6.54 0.04
C PRO A 89 16.84 6.79 -0.70
N GLY A 90 17.95 6.31 -0.16
CA GLY A 90 19.21 6.16 -0.88
C GLY A 90 19.19 4.94 -1.80
N ARG A 91 18.39 3.93 -1.42
CA ARG A 91 18.13 2.74 -2.23
C ARG A 91 16.64 2.42 -2.24
N LEU A 92 16.08 2.21 -3.44
CA LEU A 92 14.70 1.82 -3.67
C LEU A 92 14.70 0.62 -4.62
N GLN A 93 14.09 -0.49 -4.19
CA GLN A 93 14.03 -1.74 -4.94
C GLN A 93 12.58 -2.20 -5.10
N GLU A 94 12.14 -2.44 -6.32
CA GLU A 94 10.87 -3.15 -6.55
C GLU A 94 11.01 -4.60 -6.08
N VAL A 95 10.03 -5.07 -5.29
CA VAL A 95 10.03 -6.42 -4.70
C VAL A 95 8.87 -7.27 -5.19
N GLY A 96 7.97 -6.69 -5.97
CA GLY A 96 6.83 -7.37 -6.58
C GLY A 96 5.60 -6.48 -6.63
N GLY A 97 4.44 -7.10 -6.81
CA GLY A 97 3.16 -6.39 -6.81
C GLY A 97 1.99 -7.35 -6.79
N PHE A 98 0.81 -6.82 -6.52
CA PHE A 98 -0.40 -7.61 -6.40
C PHE A 98 -1.66 -6.76 -6.66
N PHE A 99 -2.75 -7.40 -7.01
CA PHE A 99 -4.07 -6.75 -7.02
C PHE A 99 -4.65 -6.71 -5.61
N SER A 100 -5.17 -5.56 -5.17
CA SER A 100 -5.75 -5.40 -3.84
C SER A 100 -7.00 -6.25 -3.64
N SER A 101 -7.87 -6.31 -4.65
CA SER A 101 -9.14 -7.06 -4.60
C SER A 101 -9.53 -7.56 -6.02
N PRO A 102 -8.82 -8.55 -6.59
CA PRO A 102 -8.95 -8.91 -8.01
C PRO A 102 -10.32 -9.49 -8.39
N GLY A 103 -11.17 -9.78 -7.40
CA GLY A 103 -12.54 -10.25 -7.66
C GLY A 103 -13.45 -9.17 -8.24
N PHE A 104 -13.17 -7.89 -7.98
CA PHE A 104 -14.02 -6.78 -8.43
C PHE A 104 -13.29 -5.44 -8.64
N CYS A 105 -12.03 -5.31 -8.26
CA CYS A 105 -11.27 -4.06 -8.34
C CYS A 105 -10.05 -4.22 -9.25
N THR A 106 -9.76 -3.17 -10.04
CA THR A 106 -8.60 -3.16 -10.95
C THR A 106 -7.33 -2.63 -10.32
N GLU A 107 -7.37 -2.17 -9.06
CA GLU A 107 -6.21 -1.63 -8.38
C GLU A 107 -5.07 -2.64 -8.32
N TYR A 108 -3.93 -2.24 -8.86
CA TYR A 108 -2.67 -2.96 -8.76
C TYR A 108 -1.68 -2.15 -7.93
N LEU A 109 -1.09 -2.78 -6.90
CA LEU A 109 -0.03 -2.19 -6.10
C LEU A 109 1.32 -2.74 -6.52
N THR A 110 2.26 -1.83 -6.81
CA THR A 110 3.68 -2.17 -6.94
C THR A 110 4.34 -1.97 -5.59
N LEU A 111 4.96 -3.02 -5.06
CA LEU A 111 5.61 -2.99 -3.75
C LEU A 111 7.10 -2.70 -3.89
N PHE A 112 7.56 -1.73 -3.12
CA PHE A 112 8.97 -1.34 -3.04
C PHE A 112 9.53 -1.58 -1.64
N LEU A 113 10.82 -1.89 -1.59
CA LEU A 113 11.66 -1.82 -0.40
C LEU A 113 12.52 -0.56 -0.50
N ALA A 114 12.48 0.27 0.53
CA ALA A 114 13.27 1.48 0.65
C ALA A 114 14.21 1.38 1.85
N ASP A 115 15.48 1.68 1.66
CA ASP A 115 16.47 1.77 2.75
C ASP A 115 17.46 2.92 2.51
N ASP A 116 18.41 3.10 3.43
CA ASP A 116 19.31 4.25 3.44
C ASP A 116 18.55 5.58 3.43
N LEU A 117 17.58 5.68 4.34
CA LEU A 117 16.63 6.79 4.40
C LEU A 117 17.32 8.08 4.88
N GLN A 118 17.07 9.16 4.17
CA GLN A 118 17.57 10.50 4.48
C GLN A 118 16.39 11.44 4.73
N ASN A 119 16.49 12.36 5.68
CA ASN A 119 15.46 13.35 5.92
C ASN A 119 15.22 14.20 4.68
N SER A 120 14.00 14.19 4.16
CA SER A 120 13.59 14.97 2.99
C SER A 120 12.08 15.04 2.97
N ARG A 121 11.49 16.16 3.32
CA ARG A 121 10.03 16.32 3.40
C ARG A 121 9.51 17.18 2.26
N LEU A 122 8.49 16.67 1.58
CA LEU A 122 7.61 17.44 0.72
C LEU A 122 6.32 17.82 1.49
N PRO A 123 5.57 18.84 1.04
CA PRO A 123 4.24 19.11 1.59
C PRO A 123 3.34 17.90 1.42
N GLN A 124 2.59 17.55 2.46
CA GLN A 124 1.49 16.58 2.36
C GLN A 124 0.32 17.20 1.60
N ASP A 125 -0.53 16.38 1.01
CA ASP A 125 -1.79 16.83 0.44
C ASP A 125 -2.66 17.46 1.55
N GLU A 126 -3.43 18.50 1.21
CA GLU A 126 -4.20 19.30 2.19
C GLU A 126 -5.25 18.47 2.96
N ASP A 127 -5.72 17.37 2.39
CA ASP A 127 -6.70 16.45 2.95
C ASP A 127 -6.06 15.22 3.64
N GLU A 128 -4.73 15.16 3.71
CA GLU A 128 -3.98 14.09 4.37
C GLU A 128 -3.45 14.52 5.75
N ASN A 129 -3.60 13.64 6.73
CA ASN A 129 -3.01 13.79 8.06
C ASN A 129 -2.32 12.48 8.43
N VAL A 130 -1.07 12.36 7.99
CA VAL A 130 -0.26 11.17 8.17
C VAL A 130 0.86 11.45 9.16
N SER A 131 1.05 10.56 10.11
CA SER A 131 2.17 10.60 11.06
C SER A 131 3.02 9.32 10.95
N ALA A 132 4.34 9.50 11.03
CA ALA A 132 5.28 8.39 10.96
C ALA A 132 5.42 7.70 12.33
N LEU A 133 5.49 6.37 12.32
CA LEU A 133 5.78 5.53 13.49
C LEU A 133 6.86 4.51 13.13
N GLU A 134 7.94 4.51 13.91
CA GLU A 134 8.99 3.49 13.79
C GLU A 134 8.66 2.27 14.64
N VAL A 135 8.75 1.07 14.03
CA VAL A 135 8.43 -0.22 14.68
C VAL A 135 9.61 -1.18 14.52
N PRO A 136 10.17 -1.71 15.61
CA PRO A 136 11.21 -2.74 15.55
C PRO A 136 10.71 -4.02 14.86
N TYR A 137 11.55 -4.67 14.07
CA TYR A 137 11.20 -5.93 13.38
C TYR A 137 10.73 -7.02 14.35
N GLY A 138 11.35 -7.07 15.54
CA GLY A 138 11.00 -8.06 16.56
C GLY A 138 9.57 -7.93 17.07
N ASP A 139 8.95 -6.76 16.97
CA ASP A 139 7.58 -6.51 17.43
C ASP A 139 6.53 -6.83 16.36
N VAL A 140 6.92 -6.80 15.07
CA VAL A 140 6.01 -7.02 13.94
C VAL A 140 5.20 -8.32 14.06
N PRO A 141 5.79 -9.51 14.37
CA PRO A 141 5.00 -10.73 14.47
C PRO A 141 3.94 -10.68 15.59
N GLY A 142 4.27 -10.05 16.72
CA GLY A 142 3.31 -9.85 17.81
C GLY A 142 2.18 -8.91 17.41
N MET A 143 2.52 -7.78 16.84
CA MET A 143 1.55 -6.79 16.34
C MET A 143 0.63 -7.38 15.26
N MET A 144 1.16 -8.21 14.36
CA MET A 144 0.34 -8.92 13.36
C MET A 144 -0.65 -9.89 14.02
N ALA A 145 -0.19 -10.68 15.00
CA ALA A 145 -1.03 -11.63 15.74
C ALA A 145 -2.13 -10.93 16.55
N ASP A 146 -1.82 -9.76 17.10
CA ASP A 146 -2.76 -8.94 17.89
C ASP A 146 -3.70 -8.10 17.02
N GLY A 147 -3.58 -8.15 15.68
CA GLY A 147 -4.46 -7.45 14.75
C GLY A 147 -4.20 -5.94 14.64
N ALA A 148 -2.98 -5.49 14.94
CA ALA A 148 -2.59 -4.09 14.82
C ALA A 148 -2.59 -3.58 13.37
N PHE A 149 -2.37 -4.47 12.41
CA PHE A 149 -2.39 -4.16 10.98
C PHE A 149 -3.69 -4.66 10.36
N ARG A 150 -4.46 -3.77 9.71
CA ARG A 150 -5.81 -4.07 9.23
C ARG A 150 -5.97 -3.87 7.72
N ASP A 151 -4.89 -3.62 7.04
CA ASP A 151 -4.82 -3.32 5.62
C ASP A 151 -3.98 -4.37 4.88
N SER A 152 -4.45 -4.79 3.71
CA SER A 152 -3.88 -5.91 2.94
C SER A 152 -2.46 -5.65 2.43
N LYS A 153 -2.16 -4.40 2.00
CA LYS A 153 -0.83 -4.05 1.49
C LYS A 153 0.23 -4.12 2.59
N THR A 154 -0.14 -3.68 3.81
CA THR A 154 0.74 -3.74 4.98
C THR A 154 1.00 -5.19 5.39
N PHE A 155 -0.05 -6.02 5.43
CA PHE A 155 0.11 -7.46 5.66
C PHE A 155 1.06 -8.10 4.64
N ALA A 156 0.88 -7.83 3.35
CA ALA A 156 1.72 -8.39 2.29
C ALA A 156 3.17 -7.94 2.42
N ALA A 157 3.40 -6.64 2.66
CA ALA A 157 4.73 -6.07 2.81
C ALA A 157 5.47 -6.63 4.05
N LEU A 158 4.80 -6.69 5.20
CA LEU A 158 5.39 -7.19 6.44
C LEU A 158 5.61 -8.72 6.38
N ALA A 159 4.70 -9.48 5.78
CA ALA A 159 4.90 -10.91 5.55
C ALA A 159 6.10 -11.17 4.63
N TRP A 160 6.27 -10.38 3.58
CA TRP A 160 7.45 -10.43 2.72
C TRP A 160 8.74 -10.12 3.49
N LEU A 161 8.72 -9.07 4.35
CA LEU A 161 9.86 -8.73 5.21
C LEU A 161 10.22 -9.89 6.15
N MET A 162 9.23 -10.45 6.84
CA MET A 162 9.45 -11.57 7.76
C MET A 162 10.07 -12.77 7.05
N ALA A 163 9.57 -13.10 5.86
CA ALA A 163 10.13 -14.20 5.05
C ALA A 163 11.58 -13.93 4.62
N ARG A 164 11.88 -12.68 4.25
CA ARG A 164 13.22 -12.26 3.86
C ARG A 164 14.22 -12.31 5.00
N GLU A 165 13.84 -11.79 6.17
CA GLU A 165 14.72 -11.67 7.35
C GLU A 165 14.73 -12.95 8.19
N GLY A 166 13.96 -13.97 7.83
CA GLY A 166 13.85 -15.22 8.59
C GLY A 166 13.19 -15.05 9.97
N ILE A 167 12.31 -14.05 10.11
CA ILE A 167 11.59 -13.76 11.34
C ILE A 167 10.37 -14.70 11.42
N PRO A 168 10.30 -15.61 12.39
CA PRO A 168 9.17 -16.54 12.48
C PRO A 168 7.89 -15.82 12.91
N PRO A 169 6.72 -16.25 12.39
CA PRO A 169 5.45 -15.78 12.93
C PRO A 169 5.32 -16.22 14.39
N ARG A 170 4.70 -15.39 15.22
CA ARG A 170 4.29 -15.83 16.57
C ARG A 170 3.04 -16.69 16.43
N VAL A 171 3.12 -17.93 16.93
CA VAL A 171 2.01 -18.88 17.01
C VAL A 171 1.32 -18.73 18.36
#